data_292b27bef922a56454a9dea05635a9be
#
_entry.id   292b27bef922a56454a9dea05635a9be
#
_cell.length_a   1.000
_cell.length_b   1.000
_cell.length_c   1.000
_cell.angle_alpha   90.00
_cell.angle_beta   90.00
_cell.angle_gamma   90.00
#
_symmetry.space_group_name_H-M   'P 1'
#
loop_
_entity.id
_entity.type
_entity.pdbx_description
1 polymer ?
#
loop_
_entity_poly.entity_id
_entity_poly.type
_entity_poly.pdbx_seq_one_letter_code
_entity_poly.pdbx_strand_id
1 'polypeptide(L)'
;MWQGYLAILRSGTPTMATLNEARIRAAKPAGKPYKLFDERGLFLLVTVAGGRLWRFRYWLGGVEKLLTLGAYADVSLKRAREKRDDARKLVADGIDPSVRRQAERSAGANTFVALADEWLMTKKRSLSAGTWQRDHDQLHNWVVPYLGNRPIAAIEAPELLAVLKRIEAKGIADTAHRTRAVCGRVFRYAIATGRATRDISADLRGALAARSTKSYAAITDPARVGELLRAIDGYDGQPTTAAALKLAPYVFVRPGELRAAEWPEFSLHGLHAEWRIPAERMKMGEAHIVPLSAQAVAILRELRPVTGSGRFVFPAIGGGGRPLSENTLNGALRRLGYSSDQMTAHGFRSIASTLLNERGVNPDLIELQLAHAERNKVRAAYNRAQRLSERRAMMQDWADYLDSLRASRTVAQVTTVAA
;
A
#
# COMPACT_ATOMS: atom_id res chain seq x y z
N MET A 1 -39.67 42.10 -72.30
CA MET A 1 -38.75 40.95 -72.46
C MET A 1 -38.20 40.53 -71.10
N TRP A 2 -39.00 39.84 -70.32
CA TRP A 2 -38.61 39.18 -69.10
C TRP A 2 -39.61 38.06 -68.76
N GLN A 3 -39.59 37.00 -69.54
CA GLN A 3 -40.29 35.74 -69.23
C GLN A 3 -39.32 34.62 -69.65
N GLY A 4 -38.79 33.91 -68.68
CA GLY A 4 -37.99 32.74 -69.01
C GLY A 4 -36.89 32.37 -68.03
N TYR A 5 -37.17 32.39 -66.73
CA TYR A 5 -36.22 31.74 -65.73
C TYR A 5 -36.96 31.21 -64.48
N LEU A 6 -37.99 30.39 -64.69
CA LEU A 6 -38.72 29.77 -63.60
C LEU A 6 -39.17 28.36 -63.96
N ALA A 7 -38.22 27.50 -64.32
CA ALA A 7 -38.55 26.11 -64.59
C ALA A 7 -37.32 25.17 -64.48
N ILE A 8 -36.49 25.26 -63.42
CA ILE A 8 -35.60 24.18 -63.04
C ILE A 8 -35.41 24.19 -61.50
N LEU A 9 -36.43 23.87 -60.74
CA LEU A 9 -36.28 23.47 -59.28
C LEU A 9 -37.38 22.48 -58.93
N ARG A 10 -37.48 21.40 -59.68
CA ARG A 10 -38.16 20.16 -59.26
C ARG A 10 -37.31 18.96 -59.59
N SER A 11 -36.13 18.88 -59.00
CA SER A 11 -35.49 17.62 -58.83
C SER A 11 -35.77 17.14 -57.39
N GLY A 12 -36.68 16.15 -57.30
CA GLY A 12 -37.09 15.54 -56.05
C GLY A 12 -35.88 15.12 -55.26
N THR A 13 -35.80 15.62 -54.04
CA THR A 13 -34.92 15.06 -53.01
C THR A 13 -35.26 13.58 -52.91
N PRO A 14 -34.33 12.64 -53.20
CA PRO A 14 -34.60 11.22 -53.01
C PRO A 14 -34.91 11.02 -51.51
N THR A 15 -36.16 10.58 -51.25
CA THR A 15 -36.56 10.11 -49.92
C THR A 15 -35.63 8.95 -49.59
N MET A 16 -34.55 9.21 -48.89
CA MET A 16 -33.61 8.17 -48.48
C MET A 16 -34.36 7.21 -47.58
N ALA A 17 -34.53 5.98 -48.05
CA ALA A 17 -35.22 4.94 -47.32
C ALA A 17 -34.54 4.76 -45.96
N THR A 18 -35.31 4.85 -44.90
CA THR A 18 -34.88 4.67 -43.52
C THR A 18 -34.07 3.39 -43.39
N LEU A 19 -32.90 3.45 -42.75
CA LEU A 19 -32.04 2.27 -42.54
C LEU A 19 -32.77 1.23 -41.68
N ASN A 20 -32.67 -0.03 -42.06
CA ASN A 20 -33.24 -1.14 -41.30
C ASN A 20 -32.17 -2.20 -40.97
N GLU A 21 -32.50 -3.07 -40.03
CA GLU A 21 -31.59 -4.13 -39.57
C GLU A 21 -31.16 -5.10 -40.68
N ALA A 22 -32.06 -5.43 -41.61
CA ALA A 22 -31.73 -6.33 -42.71
C ALA A 22 -30.64 -5.74 -43.63
N ARG A 23 -30.74 -4.44 -43.95
CA ARG A 23 -29.77 -3.71 -44.77
C ARG A 23 -28.42 -3.55 -44.05
N ILE A 24 -28.42 -3.39 -42.72
CA ILE A 24 -27.21 -3.32 -41.92
C ILE A 24 -26.51 -4.68 -41.90
N ARG A 25 -27.25 -5.78 -41.70
CA ARG A 25 -26.69 -7.15 -41.68
C ARG A 25 -26.14 -7.55 -43.06
N ALA A 26 -26.76 -7.16 -44.12
CA ALA A 26 -26.33 -7.44 -45.50
C ALA A 26 -25.09 -6.62 -45.92
N ALA A 27 -24.72 -5.56 -45.17
CA ALA A 27 -23.58 -4.73 -45.49
C ALA A 27 -22.23 -5.52 -45.33
N LYS A 28 -21.50 -5.72 -46.45
CA LYS A 28 -20.20 -6.38 -46.51
C LYS A 28 -19.08 -5.34 -46.68
N PRO A 29 -17.86 -5.61 -46.16
CA PRO A 29 -16.70 -4.78 -46.44
C PRO A 29 -16.48 -4.64 -47.96
N ALA A 30 -16.05 -3.45 -48.39
CA ALA A 30 -15.67 -3.14 -49.73
C ALA A 30 -14.25 -2.58 -49.83
N GLY A 31 -13.65 -2.42 -51.00
CA GLY A 31 -12.31 -1.91 -51.18
C GLY A 31 -12.11 -0.47 -50.69
N LYS A 32 -13.19 0.28 -50.40
CA LYS A 32 -13.18 1.60 -49.77
C LYS A 32 -14.25 1.67 -48.71
N PRO A 33 -14.08 2.46 -47.62
CA PRO A 33 -15.13 2.65 -46.65
C PRO A 33 -16.33 3.37 -47.27
N TYR A 34 -17.54 2.94 -46.89
CA TYR A 34 -18.76 3.53 -47.37
C TYR A 34 -19.79 3.78 -46.28
N LYS A 35 -20.80 4.64 -46.57
CA LYS A 35 -21.80 5.10 -45.60
C LYS A 35 -23.17 4.55 -45.97
N LEU A 36 -23.87 4.01 -44.98
CA LEU A 36 -25.31 3.70 -45.07
C LEU A 36 -26.03 4.77 -44.27
N PHE A 37 -26.72 5.65 -44.99
CA PHE A 37 -27.40 6.79 -44.38
C PHE A 37 -28.73 6.38 -43.77
N ASP A 38 -29.03 6.94 -42.63
CA ASP A 38 -30.31 6.96 -41.92
C ASP A 38 -30.83 8.41 -41.87
N GLU A 39 -31.88 8.65 -41.12
CA GLU A 39 -32.50 9.98 -41.00
C GLU A 39 -31.66 10.93 -40.12
N ARG A 40 -31.85 12.24 -40.34
CA ARG A 40 -31.42 13.32 -39.44
C ARG A 40 -29.92 13.31 -39.13
N GLY A 41 -29.08 12.99 -40.14
CA GLY A 41 -27.63 13.03 -40.02
C GLY A 41 -26.98 11.78 -39.42
N LEU A 42 -27.77 10.74 -39.07
CA LEU A 42 -27.25 9.46 -38.65
C LEU A 42 -26.80 8.63 -39.87
N PHE A 43 -25.66 7.95 -39.76
CA PHE A 43 -25.24 6.96 -40.77
C PHE A 43 -24.34 5.89 -40.11
N LEU A 44 -24.33 4.71 -40.73
CA LEU A 44 -23.42 3.64 -40.42
C LEU A 44 -22.22 3.70 -41.37
N LEU A 45 -21.03 3.85 -40.87
CA LEU A 45 -19.79 3.76 -41.62
C LEU A 45 -19.32 2.30 -41.63
N VAL A 46 -19.24 1.69 -42.82
CA VAL A 46 -18.63 0.36 -43.01
C VAL A 46 -17.20 0.57 -43.44
N THR A 47 -16.25 0.06 -42.63
CA THR A 47 -14.83 0.19 -42.91
C THR A 47 -14.32 -0.96 -43.81
N VAL A 48 -13.16 -0.78 -44.43
CA VAL A 48 -12.50 -1.80 -45.24
C VAL A 48 -12.24 -3.10 -44.46
N ALA A 49 -11.91 -2.98 -43.18
CA ALA A 49 -11.68 -4.10 -42.26
C ALA A 49 -12.98 -4.75 -41.71
N GLY A 50 -14.15 -4.36 -42.20
CA GLY A 50 -15.46 -4.91 -41.77
C GLY A 50 -16.05 -4.28 -40.51
N GLY A 51 -15.37 -3.33 -39.90
CA GLY A 51 -15.94 -2.55 -38.78
C GLY A 51 -17.17 -1.75 -39.19
N ARG A 52 -18.19 -1.72 -38.34
CA ARG A 52 -19.44 -0.99 -38.56
C ARG A 52 -19.63 0.01 -37.45
N LEU A 53 -19.50 1.32 -37.74
CA LEU A 53 -19.47 2.40 -36.76
C LEU A 53 -20.60 3.36 -36.98
N TRP A 54 -21.41 3.59 -35.96
CA TRP A 54 -22.44 4.63 -35.95
C TRP A 54 -21.81 6.01 -35.87
N ARG A 55 -22.18 6.88 -36.80
CA ARG A 55 -21.76 8.28 -36.88
C ARG A 55 -22.96 9.19 -36.99
N PHE A 56 -22.89 10.35 -36.32
CA PHE A 56 -23.86 11.42 -36.42
C PHE A 56 -23.16 12.66 -36.97
N ARG A 57 -23.72 13.19 -38.09
CA ARG A 57 -23.28 14.43 -38.73
C ARG A 57 -24.17 15.57 -38.28
N TYR A 58 -23.61 16.66 -37.83
CA TYR A 58 -24.34 17.84 -37.35
C TYR A 58 -23.57 19.10 -37.70
N TRP A 59 -24.26 20.24 -37.65
CA TRP A 59 -23.69 21.57 -37.84
C TRP A 59 -23.82 22.35 -36.53
N LEU A 60 -22.79 23.06 -36.15
CA LEU A 60 -22.80 23.98 -35.03
C LEU A 60 -21.98 25.22 -35.40
N GLY A 61 -22.63 26.41 -35.31
CA GLY A 61 -21.99 27.66 -35.72
C GLY A 61 -21.59 27.68 -37.21
N GLY A 62 -22.32 26.99 -38.09
CA GLY A 62 -22.00 26.92 -39.52
C GLY A 62 -20.93 25.87 -39.88
N VAL A 63 -20.30 25.19 -38.90
CA VAL A 63 -19.25 24.18 -39.13
C VAL A 63 -19.85 22.77 -39.06
N GLU A 64 -19.55 21.95 -40.08
CA GLU A 64 -19.90 20.52 -40.07
C GLU A 64 -19.02 19.76 -39.10
N LYS A 65 -19.64 18.95 -38.24
CA LYS A 65 -18.97 18.09 -37.24
C LYS A 65 -19.50 16.67 -37.27
N LEU A 66 -18.67 15.72 -36.78
CA LEU A 66 -19.00 14.30 -36.74
C LEU A 66 -18.85 13.77 -35.30
N LEU A 67 -19.92 13.13 -34.78
CA LEU A 67 -19.89 12.43 -33.50
C LEU A 67 -19.94 10.91 -33.73
N THR A 68 -19.05 10.15 -33.09
CA THR A 68 -19.11 8.68 -33.06
C THR A 68 -20.06 8.24 -31.95
N LEU A 69 -21.08 7.43 -32.29
CA LEU A 69 -22.10 6.96 -31.35
C LEU A 69 -21.81 5.55 -30.80
N GLY A 70 -20.89 4.80 -31.44
CA GLY A 70 -20.46 3.46 -31.04
C GLY A 70 -20.40 2.48 -32.21
N ALA A 71 -19.88 1.25 -31.92
CA ALA A 71 -19.88 0.17 -32.91
C ALA A 71 -21.28 -0.49 -32.99
N TYR A 72 -21.65 -1.01 -34.19
CA TYR A 72 -22.94 -1.71 -34.36
C TYR A 72 -23.06 -2.96 -33.50
N ALA A 73 -21.92 -3.61 -33.19
CA ALA A 73 -21.88 -4.78 -32.26
C ALA A 73 -22.43 -4.45 -30.86
N ASP A 74 -22.19 -3.22 -30.39
CA ASP A 74 -22.51 -2.78 -29.03
C ASP A 74 -23.76 -1.84 -29.00
N VAL A 75 -24.10 -1.28 -30.14
CA VAL A 75 -25.17 -0.25 -30.27
C VAL A 75 -26.13 -0.61 -31.42
N SER A 76 -27.30 -1.09 -31.06
CA SER A 76 -28.36 -1.39 -32.04
C SER A 76 -28.81 -0.14 -32.81
N LEU A 77 -29.49 -0.31 -33.94
CA LEU A 77 -30.08 0.79 -34.72
C LEU A 77 -30.99 1.66 -33.85
N LYS A 78 -31.88 1.04 -33.06
CA LYS A 78 -32.74 1.77 -32.12
C LYS A 78 -31.94 2.65 -31.16
N ARG A 79 -30.92 2.08 -30.54
CA ARG A 79 -30.07 2.80 -29.58
C ARG A 79 -29.22 3.89 -30.26
N ALA A 80 -28.81 3.69 -31.51
CA ALA A 80 -28.11 4.71 -32.29
C ALA A 80 -29.00 5.92 -32.59
N ARG A 81 -30.30 5.69 -32.91
CA ARG A 81 -31.27 6.74 -33.09
C ARG A 81 -31.56 7.53 -31.82
N GLU A 82 -31.71 6.86 -30.68
CA GLU A 82 -31.85 7.51 -29.37
C GLU A 82 -30.63 8.41 -29.07
N LYS A 83 -29.40 7.90 -29.22
CA LYS A 83 -28.17 8.68 -29.02
C LYS A 83 -28.03 9.85 -29.97
N ARG A 84 -28.49 9.71 -31.22
CA ARG A 84 -28.57 10.81 -32.19
C ARG A 84 -29.53 11.89 -31.70
N ASP A 85 -30.73 11.50 -31.25
CA ASP A 85 -31.76 12.47 -30.83
C ASP A 85 -31.33 13.21 -29.56
N ASP A 86 -30.65 12.56 -28.63
CA ASP A 86 -30.06 13.22 -27.48
C ASP A 86 -28.94 14.20 -27.90
N ALA A 87 -28.07 13.81 -28.82
CA ALA A 87 -27.04 14.71 -29.36
C ALA A 87 -27.69 15.90 -30.12
N ARG A 88 -28.78 15.70 -30.81
CA ARG A 88 -29.53 16.79 -31.50
C ARG A 88 -30.12 17.81 -30.53
N LYS A 89 -30.64 17.38 -29.39
CA LYS A 89 -31.12 18.31 -28.35
C LYS A 89 -29.97 19.23 -27.90
N LEU A 90 -28.80 18.68 -27.66
CA LEU A 90 -27.61 19.48 -27.27
C LEU A 90 -27.23 20.49 -28.37
N VAL A 91 -27.23 20.07 -29.63
CA VAL A 91 -26.95 20.98 -30.76
C VAL A 91 -27.99 22.10 -30.86
N ALA A 92 -29.26 21.78 -30.61
CA ALA A 92 -30.34 22.78 -30.59
C ALA A 92 -30.17 23.82 -29.48
N ASP A 93 -29.61 23.37 -28.32
CA ASP A 93 -29.25 24.23 -27.16
C ASP A 93 -27.92 24.97 -27.37
N GLY A 94 -27.29 24.88 -28.56
CA GLY A 94 -26.00 25.50 -28.83
C GLY A 94 -24.79 24.79 -28.21
N ILE A 95 -24.96 23.59 -27.63
CA ILE A 95 -23.94 22.82 -26.97
C ILE A 95 -23.33 21.78 -27.92
N ASP A 96 -22.01 21.76 -28.06
CA ASP A 96 -21.30 20.75 -28.84
C ASP A 96 -21.32 19.38 -28.14
N PRO A 97 -22.01 18.36 -28.70
CA PRO A 97 -22.06 17.03 -28.09
C PRO A 97 -20.66 16.33 -27.94
N SER A 98 -19.73 16.67 -28.85
CA SER A 98 -18.38 16.10 -28.80
C SER A 98 -17.58 16.71 -27.68
N VAL A 99 -17.64 18.00 -27.47
CA VAL A 99 -16.99 18.73 -26.36
C VAL A 99 -17.57 18.29 -25.03
N ARG A 100 -18.92 18.21 -24.93
CA ARG A 100 -19.56 17.73 -23.71
C ARG A 100 -19.14 16.30 -23.35
N ARG A 101 -19.10 15.39 -24.29
CA ARG A 101 -18.68 14.00 -24.08
C ARG A 101 -17.20 13.90 -23.70
N GLN A 102 -16.35 14.76 -24.25
CA GLN A 102 -14.94 14.85 -23.86
C GLN A 102 -14.80 15.39 -22.44
N ALA A 103 -15.59 16.41 -22.08
CA ALA A 103 -15.62 16.96 -20.71
C ALA A 103 -16.11 15.91 -19.70
N GLU A 104 -17.15 15.13 -20.01
CA GLU A 104 -17.66 14.05 -19.17
C GLU A 104 -16.61 12.94 -18.98
N ARG A 105 -15.90 12.54 -20.05
CA ARG A 105 -14.77 11.58 -19.97
C ARG A 105 -13.63 12.13 -19.14
N SER A 106 -13.27 13.39 -19.34
CA SER A 106 -12.22 14.05 -18.56
C SER A 106 -12.61 14.22 -17.09
N ALA A 107 -13.90 14.50 -16.82
CA ALA A 107 -14.41 14.57 -15.45
C ALA A 107 -14.34 13.20 -14.77
N GLY A 108 -14.69 12.11 -15.45
CA GLY A 108 -14.54 10.75 -14.93
C GLY A 108 -13.08 10.34 -14.70
N ALA A 109 -12.17 10.73 -15.59
CA ALA A 109 -10.73 10.49 -15.46
C ALA A 109 -10.08 11.34 -14.35
N ASN A 110 -10.71 12.43 -13.95
CA ASN A 110 -10.21 13.36 -12.92
C ASN A 110 -10.90 13.18 -11.57
N THR A 111 -11.60 12.08 -11.34
CA THR A 111 -12.15 11.75 -10.02
C THR A 111 -11.04 11.40 -9.03
N PHE A 112 -11.30 11.58 -7.72
CA PHE A 112 -10.34 11.24 -6.69
C PHE A 112 -9.88 9.78 -6.80
N VAL A 113 -10.79 8.82 -6.99
CA VAL A 113 -10.44 7.39 -7.09
C VAL A 113 -9.58 7.12 -8.32
N ALA A 114 -9.92 7.68 -9.49
CA ALA A 114 -9.12 7.47 -10.71
C ALA A 114 -7.67 7.97 -10.53
N LEU A 115 -7.49 9.11 -9.89
CA LEU A 115 -6.17 9.68 -9.62
C LEU A 115 -5.43 8.96 -8.49
N ALA A 116 -6.14 8.45 -7.48
CA ALA A 116 -5.56 7.63 -6.43
C ALA A 116 -5.01 6.32 -7.00
N ASP A 117 -5.76 5.65 -7.87
CA ASP A 117 -5.34 4.40 -8.52
C ASP A 117 -4.17 4.62 -9.48
N GLU A 118 -4.23 5.67 -10.28
CA GLU A 118 -3.14 6.06 -11.18
C GLU A 118 -1.85 6.35 -10.38
N TRP A 119 -1.95 7.12 -9.29
CA TRP A 119 -0.81 7.38 -8.40
C TRP A 119 -0.26 6.09 -7.77
N LEU A 120 -1.12 5.22 -7.26
CA LEU A 120 -0.73 3.92 -6.69
C LEU A 120 0.00 3.06 -7.73
N MET A 121 -0.45 3.05 -8.99
CA MET A 121 0.22 2.32 -10.06
C MET A 121 1.63 2.89 -10.35
N THR A 122 1.80 4.23 -10.37
CA THR A 122 3.12 4.84 -10.55
C THR A 122 4.09 4.48 -9.41
N LYS A 123 3.56 4.25 -8.19
CA LYS A 123 4.34 3.95 -6.99
C LYS A 123 4.60 2.46 -6.77
N LYS A 124 3.94 1.58 -7.50
CA LYS A 124 4.01 0.12 -7.31
C LYS A 124 5.44 -0.44 -7.37
N ARG A 125 6.31 0.14 -8.20
CA ARG A 125 7.72 -0.28 -8.35
C ARG A 125 8.66 0.31 -7.30
N SER A 126 8.30 1.45 -6.71
CA SER A 126 9.17 2.20 -5.77
C SER A 126 8.82 1.99 -4.29
N LEU A 127 7.64 1.48 -4.00
CA LEU A 127 7.21 1.18 -2.64
C LEU A 127 7.32 -0.33 -2.36
N SER A 128 7.64 -0.68 -1.10
CA SER A 128 7.49 -2.06 -0.67
C SER A 128 6.02 -2.50 -0.76
N ALA A 129 5.79 -3.80 -1.03
CA ALA A 129 4.43 -4.35 -1.15
C ALA A 129 3.54 -4.00 0.06
N GLY A 130 4.07 -4.09 1.29
CA GLY A 130 3.32 -3.74 2.50
C GLY A 130 3.02 -2.24 2.64
N THR A 131 3.88 -1.36 2.11
CA THR A 131 3.61 0.08 2.10
C THR A 131 2.57 0.43 1.04
N TRP A 132 2.69 -0.16 -0.15
CA TRP A 132 1.71 0.02 -1.21
C TRP A 132 0.32 -0.44 -0.78
N GLN A 133 0.22 -1.64 -0.17
CA GLN A 133 -1.05 -2.19 0.32
C GLN A 133 -1.68 -1.29 1.39
N ARG A 134 -0.89 -0.79 2.34
CA ARG A 134 -1.40 0.15 3.37
C ARG A 134 -1.90 1.45 2.77
N ASP A 135 -1.19 2.04 1.80
CA ASP A 135 -1.63 3.27 1.14
C ASP A 135 -2.92 3.02 0.35
N HIS A 136 -3.01 1.88 -0.36
CA HIS A 136 -4.22 1.44 -1.06
C HIS A 136 -5.40 1.31 -0.08
N ASP A 137 -5.23 0.55 1.00
CA ASP A 137 -6.30 0.30 1.96
C ASP A 137 -6.74 1.57 2.68
N GLN A 138 -5.83 2.50 2.97
CA GLN A 138 -6.17 3.79 3.54
C GLN A 138 -7.02 4.64 2.61
N LEU A 139 -6.71 4.65 1.31
CA LEU A 139 -7.51 5.38 0.32
C LEU A 139 -8.86 4.70 0.08
N HIS A 140 -8.86 3.40 -0.20
CA HIS A 140 -10.06 2.67 -0.61
C HIS A 140 -11.05 2.40 0.51
N ASN A 141 -10.58 2.12 1.74
CA ASN A 141 -11.47 1.85 2.87
C ASN A 141 -11.99 3.13 3.53
N TRP A 142 -11.25 4.24 3.47
CA TRP A 142 -11.60 5.42 4.26
C TRP A 142 -12.00 6.63 3.43
N VAL A 143 -11.45 6.84 2.23
CA VAL A 143 -11.68 8.07 1.46
C VAL A 143 -12.56 7.82 0.25
N VAL A 144 -12.29 6.80 -0.53
CA VAL A 144 -13.04 6.45 -1.76
C VAL A 144 -14.55 6.30 -1.52
N PRO A 145 -15.03 5.69 -0.41
CA PRO A 145 -16.47 5.58 -0.18
C PRO A 145 -17.21 6.93 -0.08
N TYR A 146 -16.50 8.01 0.22
CA TYR A 146 -17.09 9.34 0.44
C TYR A 146 -16.73 10.34 -0.67
N LEU A 147 -15.50 10.31 -1.13
CA LEU A 147 -14.95 11.31 -2.07
C LEU A 147 -14.50 10.69 -3.40
N GLY A 148 -14.56 9.37 -3.56
CA GLY A 148 -14.00 8.67 -4.72
C GLY A 148 -14.50 9.17 -6.06
N ASN A 149 -15.79 9.39 -6.20
CA ASN A 149 -16.43 9.83 -7.45
C ASN A 149 -16.43 11.36 -7.67
N ARG A 150 -15.90 12.11 -6.70
CA ARG A 150 -15.80 13.57 -6.82
C ARG A 150 -14.64 13.95 -7.73
N PRO A 151 -14.79 14.93 -8.63
CA PRO A 151 -13.66 15.53 -9.32
C PRO A 151 -12.66 16.08 -8.31
N ILE A 152 -11.38 15.71 -8.42
CA ILE A 152 -10.37 16.05 -7.39
C ILE A 152 -10.20 17.55 -7.20
N ALA A 153 -10.32 18.32 -8.29
CA ALA A 153 -10.25 19.79 -8.26
C ALA A 153 -11.42 20.46 -7.54
N ALA A 154 -12.54 19.74 -7.37
CA ALA A 154 -13.76 20.24 -6.73
C ALA A 154 -13.89 19.80 -5.27
N ILE A 155 -12.91 19.02 -4.73
CA ILE A 155 -12.90 18.61 -3.33
C ILE A 155 -12.27 19.71 -2.50
N GLU A 156 -12.97 20.13 -1.44
CA GLU A 156 -12.49 21.15 -0.53
C GLU A 156 -12.01 20.57 0.82
N ALA A 157 -11.19 21.34 1.54
CA ALA A 157 -10.62 20.92 2.81
C ALA A 157 -11.66 20.47 3.86
N PRO A 158 -12.82 21.13 4.03
CA PRO A 158 -13.85 20.66 4.96
C PRO A 158 -14.42 19.27 4.62
N GLU A 159 -14.53 18.92 3.35
CA GLU A 159 -15.02 17.60 2.94
C GLU A 159 -14.03 16.49 3.33
N LEU A 160 -12.73 16.70 3.07
CA LEU A 160 -11.69 15.78 3.51
C LEU A 160 -11.61 15.72 5.04
N LEU A 161 -11.72 16.84 5.73
CA LEU A 161 -11.75 16.89 7.20
C LEU A 161 -12.88 16.05 7.77
N ALA A 162 -14.08 16.12 7.19
CA ALA A 162 -15.22 15.33 7.63
C ALA A 162 -14.94 13.81 7.54
N VAL A 163 -14.26 13.37 6.50
CA VAL A 163 -13.83 11.96 6.35
C VAL A 163 -12.81 11.60 7.45
N LEU A 164 -11.81 12.46 7.69
CA LEU A 164 -10.77 12.21 8.68
C LEU A 164 -11.33 12.20 10.12
N LYS A 165 -12.30 13.07 10.43
CA LYS A 165 -13.00 13.08 11.71
C LYS A 165 -13.83 11.81 11.97
N ARG A 166 -14.40 11.20 10.93
CA ARG A 166 -15.05 9.87 11.05
C ARG A 166 -14.07 8.78 11.45
N ILE A 167 -12.82 8.85 10.99
CA ILE A 167 -11.76 7.91 11.40
C ILE A 167 -11.38 8.16 12.86
N GLU A 168 -11.23 9.42 13.26
CA GLU A 168 -10.95 9.79 14.67
C GLU A 168 -12.04 9.30 15.62
N ALA A 169 -13.30 9.45 15.24
CA ALA A 169 -14.46 9.02 16.04
C ALA A 169 -14.47 7.50 16.33
N LYS A 170 -13.74 6.70 15.52
CA LYS A 170 -13.52 5.27 15.79
C LYS A 170 -12.37 5.01 16.77
N GLY A 171 -11.75 6.03 17.35
CA GLY A 171 -10.62 5.89 18.27
C GLY A 171 -9.27 5.61 17.61
N ILE A 172 -9.16 5.70 16.27
CA ILE A 172 -7.95 5.39 15.50
C ILE A 172 -7.30 6.66 14.90
N ALA A 173 -7.02 7.65 15.74
CA ALA A 173 -6.49 8.95 15.35
C ALA A 173 -5.19 8.84 14.50
N ASP A 174 -4.28 7.90 14.80
CA ASP A 174 -3.07 7.70 14.00
C ASP A 174 -3.40 7.31 12.54
N THR A 175 -4.46 6.51 12.33
CA THR A 175 -4.96 6.19 10.99
C THR A 175 -5.49 7.43 10.26
N ALA A 176 -6.20 8.34 10.95
CA ALA A 176 -6.65 9.60 10.36
C ALA A 176 -5.48 10.45 9.86
N HIS A 177 -4.42 10.59 10.66
CA HIS A 177 -3.21 11.30 10.26
C HIS A 177 -2.51 10.66 9.05
N ARG A 178 -2.42 9.33 9.01
CA ARG A 178 -1.82 8.61 7.88
C ARG A 178 -2.67 8.77 6.63
N THR A 179 -4.00 8.66 6.76
CA THR A 179 -4.94 8.89 5.65
C THR A 179 -4.81 10.31 5.10
N ARG A 180 -4.73 11.34 5.95
CA ARG A 180 -4.44 12.70 5.50
C ARG A 180 -3.14 12.78 4.69
N ALA A 181 -2.08 12.14 5.19
CA ALA A 181 -0.77 12.19 4.54
C ALA A 181 -0.77 11.48 3.17
N VAL A 182 -1.52 10.36 3.01
CA VAL A 182 -1.64 9.69 1.71
C VAL A 182 -2.49 10.48 0.74
N CYS A 183 -3.60 11.10 1.19
CA CYS A 183 -4.39 12.02 0.38
C CYS A 183 -3.53 13.17 -0.17
N GLY A 184 -2.68 13.78 0.66
CA GLY A 184 -1.77 14.82 0.20
C GLY A 184 -0.81 14.36 -0.90
N ARG A 185 -0.38 13.09 -0.88
CA ARG A 185 0.43 12.53 -1.97
C ARG A 185 -0.37 12.42 -3.28
N VAL A 186 -1.64 12.04 -3.21
CA VAL A 186 -2.56 12.00 -4.36
C VAL A 186 -2.82 13.42 -4.89
N PHE A 187 -3.12 14.39 -4.02
CA PHE A 187 -3.31 15.79 -4.44
C PHE A 187 -2.07 16.36 -5.12
N ARG A 188 -0.88 16.15 -4.56
CA ARG A 188 0.37 16.61 -5.19
C ARG A 188 0.64 15.93 -6.54
N TYR A 189 0.26 14.66 -6.69
CA TYR A 189 0.30 13.99 -7.98
C TYR A 189 -0.67 14.62 -8.98
N ALA A 190 -1.89 14.93 -8.54
CA ALA A 190 -2.88 15.62 -9.36
C ALA A 190 -2.40 17.02 -9.79
N ILE A 191 -1.71 17.76 -8.92
CA ILE A 191 -1.10 19.05 -9.25
C ILE A 191 0.00 18.87 -10.29
N ALA A 192 0.92 17.93 -10.07
CA ALA A 192 2.02 17.65 -10.99
C ALA A 192 1.56 17.23 -12.40
N THR A 193 0.34 16.67 -12.51
CA THR A 193 -0.28 16.25 -13.77
C THR A 193 -1.32 17.24 -14.31
N GLY A 194 -1.40 18.44 -13.74
CA GLY A 194 -2.28 19.53 -14.20
C GLY A 194 -3.77 19.30 -13.92
N ARG A 195 -4.14 18.38 -13.04
CA ARG A 195 -5.54 18.01 -12.74
C ARG A 195 -6.08 18.59 -11.43
N ALA A 196 -5.22 19.22 -10.64
CA ALA A 196 -5.59 20.03 -9.47
C ALA A 196 -4.63 21.21 -9.35
N THR A 197 -5.01 22.24 -8.59
CA THR A 197 -4.21 23.45 -8.38
C THR A 197 -3.66 23.54 -6.96
N ARG A 198 -4.20 22.74 -6.01
CA ARG A 198 -3.90 22.86 -4.58
C ARG A 198 -3.95 21.51 -3.86
N ASP A 199 -3.05 21.32 -2.90
CA ASP A 199 -3.06 20.21 -1.94
C ASP A 199 -3.84 20.64 -0.68
N ILE A 200 -5.14 20.38 -0.65
CA ILE A 200 -6.03 20.74 0.46
C ILE A 200 -5.70 19.98 1.76
N SER A 201 -4.97 18.88 1.70
CA SER A 201 -4.58 18.13 2.90
C SER A 201 -3.56 18.91 3.76
N ALA A 202 -2.85 19.85 3.15
CA ALA A 202 -1.89 20.72 3.84
C ALA A 202 -2.60 21.67 4.82
N ASP A 203 -3.77 22.19 4.45
CA ASP A 203 -4.57 23.09 5.27
C ASP A 203 -5.13 22.42 6.54
N LEU A 204 -5.19 21.08 6.52
CA LEU A 204 -5.68 20.28 7.65
C LEU A 204 -4.58 19.91 8.67
N ARG A 205 -3.41 20.56 8.59
CA ARG A 205 -2.39 20.43 9.66
C ARG A 205 -2.91 21.05 10.93
N GLY A 206 -2.87 20.29 12.04
CA GLY A 206 -3.40 20.75 13.32
C GLY A 206 -4.93 20.60 13.51
N ALA A 207 -5.68 20.26 12.45
CA ALA A 207 -7.14 20.08 12.55
C ALA A 207 -7.57 18.72 13.16
N LEU A 208 -6.64 17.77 13.29
CA LEU A 208 -6.86 16.47 13.91
C LEU A 208 -6.29 16.47 15.33
N ALA A 209 -6.86 15.64 16.22
CA ALA A 209 -6.35 15.46 17.57
C ALA A 209 -4.86 15.06 17.54
N ALA A 210 -4.11 15.52 18.55
CA ALA A 210 -2.69 15.20 18.67
C ALA A 210 -2.45 13.68 18.66
N ARG A 211 -1.39 13.24 18.01
CA ARG A 211 -1.00 11.84 18.05
C ARG A 211 -0.52 11.47 19.45
N SER A 212 -1.09 10.44 20.02
CA SER A 212 -0.46 9.78 21.15
C SER A 212 0.70 8.91 20.62
N THR A 213 1.91 9.43 20.62
CA THR A 213 3.11 8.66 20.34
C THR A 213 3.45 7.82 21.58
N LYS A 214 2.81 6.66 21.71
CA LYS A 214 3.29 5.67 22.68
C LYS A 214 4.51 4.98 22.09
N SER A 215 5.65 5.00 22.81
CA SER A 215 6.77 4.12 22.52
C SER A 215 6.33 2.65 22.68
N TYR A 216 6.98 1.74 22.00
CA TYR A 216 6.67 0.32 22.18
C TYR A 216 6.92 -0.07 23.65
N ALA A 217 5.92 -0.71 24.25
CA ALA A 217 6.02 -1.17 25.61
C ALA A 217 7.15 -2.19 25.78
N ALA A 218 7.99 -1.97 26.77
CA ALA A 218 9.12 -2.80 27.10
C ALA A 218 9.35 -2.80 28.61
N ILE A 219 9.74 -3.94 29.14
CA ILE A 219 10.16 -4.11 30.53
C ILE A 219 11.66 -3.84 30.56
N THR A 220 12.10 -2.76 31.22
CA THR A 220 13.53 -2.39 31.29
C THR A 220 14.14 -2.60 32.66
N ASP A 221 13.35 -2.95 33.69
CA ASP A 221 13.83 -3.34 34.99
C ASP A 221 14.48 -4.72 34.92
N PRO A 222 15.78 -4.89 35.34
CA PRO A 222 16.53 -6.15 35.24
C PRO A 222 15.84 -7.33 35.91
N ALA A 223 15.25 -7.16 37.10
CA ALA A 223 14.58 -8.23 37.82
C ALA A 223 13.36 -8.75 37.05
N ARG A 224 12.55 -7.82 36.52
CA ARG A 224 11.40 -8.13 35.69
C ARG A 224 11.78 -8.71 34.32
N VAL A 225 12.94 -8.33 33.76
CA VAL A 225 13.49 -8.98 32.57
C VAL A 225 13.81 -10.44 32.89
N GLY A 226 14.40 -10.73 34.03
CA GLY A 226 14.63 -12.10 34.47
C GLY A 226 13.34 -12.93 34.62
N GLU A 227 12.28 -12.32 35.15
CA GLU A 227 10.94 -12.94 35.21
C GLU A 227 10.38 -13.23 33.80
N LEU A 228 10.49 -12.27 32.87
CA LEU A 228 10.07 -12.45 31.47
C LEU A 228 10.81 -13.61 30.80
N LEU A 229 12.11 -13.70 31.01
CA LEU A 229 12.95 -14.79 30.43
C LEU A 229 12.54 -16.17 30.99
N ARG A 230 12.30 -16.27 32.28
CA ARG A 230 11.78 -17.52 32.91
C ARG A 230 10.37 -17.88 32.37
N ALA A 231 9.49 -16.88 32.21
CA ALA A 231 8.18 -17.12 31.62
C ALA A 231 8.27 -17.61 30.16
N ILE A 232 9.23 -17.05 29.38
CA ILE A 232 9.48 -17.51 28.00
C ILE A 232 10.02 -18.96 27.99
N ASP A 233 10.86 -19.34 28.93
CA ASP A 233 11.36 -20.73 29.03
C ASP A 233 10.24 -21.73 29.32
N GLY A 234 9.23 -21.32 30.10
CA GLY A 234 8.04 -22.11 30.40
C GLY A 234 6.93 -22.05 29.33
N TYR A 235 7.19 -21.42 28.17
CA TYR A 235 6.18 -21.36 27.11
C TYR A 235 6.00 -22.75 26.46
N ASP A 236 4.82 -23.34 26.63
CA ASP A 236 4.44 -24.68 26.18
C ASP A 236 3.73 -24.73 24.82
N GLY A 237 3.73 -23.62 24.08
CA GLY A 237 3.13 -23.56 22.75
C GLY A 237 3.98 -24.20 21.66
N GLN A 238 3.66 -23.87 20.39
CA GLN A 238 4.34 -24.47 19.25
C GLN A 238 5.86 -24.28 19.29
N PRO A 239 6.67 -25.33 18.98
CA PRO A 239 8.13 -25.29 19.06
C PRO A 239 8.77 -24.14 18.29
N THR A 240 8.27 -23.82 17.11
CA THR A 240 8.76 -22.68 16.29
C THR A 240 8.50 -21.33 16.95
N THR A 241 7.37 -21.18 17.64
CA THR A 241 7.03 -19.97 18.39
C THR A 241 7.86 -19.87 19.66
N ALA A 242 8.04 -20.99 20.39
CA ALA A 242 8.88 -21.08 21.58
C ALA A 242 10.34 -20.69 21.27
N ALA A 243 10.91 -21.28 20.22
CA ALA A 243 12.26 -20.98 19.79
C ALA A 243 12.43 -19.52 19.34
N ALA A 244 11.45 -18.96 18.63
CA ALA A 244 11.47 -17.55 18.21
C ALA A 244 11.40 -16.60 19.43
N LEU A 245 10.57 -16.90 20.44
CA LEU A 245 10.51 -16.14 21.69
C LEU A 245 11.83 -16.22 22.48
N LYS A 246 12.44 -17.41 22.60
CA LYS A 246 13.72 -17.63 23.27
C LYS A 246 14.86 -16.90 22.57
N LEU A 247 14.85 -16.88 21.22
CA LEU A 247 15.90 -16.23 20.43
C LEU A 247 15.81 -14.69 20.44
N ALA A 248 14.58 -14.15 20.49
CA ALA A 248 14.30 -12.71 20.34
C ALA A 248 15.15 -11.82 21.27
N PRO A 249 15.29 -12.07 22.58
CA PRO A 249 16.09 -11.24 23.49
C PRO A 249 17.60 -11.29 23.19
N TYR A 250 18.12 -12.40 22.66
CA TYR A 250 19.54 -12.55 22.36
C TYR A 250 19.97 -11.81 21.09
N VAL A 251 19.13 -11.78 20.06
CA VAL A 251 19.50 -11.17 18.76
C VAL A 251 18.95 -9.77 18.57
N PHE A 252 17.91 -9.41 19.30
CA PHE A 252 17.19 -8.13 19.31
C PHE A 252 17.05 -7.42 17.94
N VAL A 253 16.89 -8.21 16.87
CA VAL A 253 16.53 -7.75 15.54
C VAL A 253 15.04 -7.32 15.48
N ARG A 254 14.60 -6.71 14.40
CA ARG A 254 13.17 -6.37 14.28
C ARG A 254 12.31 -7.62 14.22
N PRO A 255 11.11 -7.61 14.84
CA PRO A 255 10.22 -8.80 14.82
C PRO A 255 9.91 -9.32 13.42
N GLY A 256 9.83 -8.42 12.42
CA GLY A 256 9.63 -8.80 11.02
C GLY A 256 10.83 -9.54 10.42
N GLU A 257 12.04 -9.17 10.82
CA GLU A 257 13.28 -9.82 10.41
C GLU A 257 13.36 -11.22 11.05
N LEU A 258 13.11 -11.31 12.38
CA LEU A 258 13.14 -12.56 13.12
C LEU A 258 12.15 -13.60 12.58
N ARG A 259 10.85 -13.22 12.47
CA ARG A 259 9.81 -14.18 12.08
C ARG A 259 10.01 -14.77 10.69
N ALA A 260 10.64 -14.00 9.80
CA ALA A 260 10.86 -14.39 8.41
C ALA A 260 12.30 -14.87 8.15
N ALA A 261 13.06 -15.23 9.20
CA ALA A 261 14.41 -15.77 9.11
C ALA A 261 14.45 -17.05 8.27
N GLU A 262 15.44 -17.17 7.39
CA GLU A 262 15.63 -18.31 6.51
C GLU A 262 16.91 -19.06 6.87
N TRP A 263 16.88 -20.40 6.83
CA TRP A 263 18.05 -21.22 7.19
C TRP A 263 19.31 -20.90 6.39
N PRO A 264 19.27 -20.60 5.09
CA PRO A 264 20.47 -20.23 4.33
C PRO A 264 21.18 -18.96 4.80
N GLU A 265 20.52 -18.13 5.61
CA GLU A 265 21.08 -16.88 6.15
C GLU A 265 22.00 -17.13 7.35
N PHE A 266 21.98 -18.35 7.93
CA PHE A 266 22.70 -18.69 9.15
C PHE A 266 23.95 -19.51 8.88
N SER A 267 25.09 -19.02 9.39
CA SER A 267 26.31 -19.79 9.55
C SER A 267 26.45 -20.18 11.05
N LEU A 268 26.15 -21.44 11.37
CA LEU A 268 26.18 -21.95 12.76
C LEU A 268 27.46 -22.75 13.06
N HIS A 269 28.40 -22.84 12.12
CA HIS A 269 29.63 -23.61 12.21
C HIS A 269 30.84 -22.67 12.08
N GLY A 270 31.99 -23.12 12.59
CA GLY A 270 33.24 -22.36 12.53
C GLY A 270 33.46 -21.44 13.74
N LEU A 271 34.52 -20.62 13.69
CA LEU A 271 34.93 -19.73 14.77
C LEU A 271 33.95 -18.57 15.07
N HIS A 272 33.11 -18.25 14.11
CA HIS A 272 32.22 -17.07 14.18
C HIS A 272 30.83 -17.39 13.64
N ALA A 273 29.95 -17.82 14.54
CA ALA A 273 28.54 -17.99 14.18
C ALA A 273 27.89 -16.64 13.92
N GLU A 274 27.12 -16.54 12.83
CA GLU A 274 26.46 -15.30 12.45
C GLU A 274 25.18 -15.54 11.61
N TRP A 275 24.29 -14.57 11.65
CA TRP A 275 23.12 -14.48 10.81
C TRP A 275 23.26 -13.31 9.83
N ARG A 276 23.23 -13.57 8.53
CA ARG A 276 23.34 -12.57 7.47
C ARG A 276 21.98 -12.30 6.88
N ILE A 277 21.36 -11.18 7.27
CA ILE A 277 20.06 -10.75 6.75
C ILE A 277 20.30 -10.00 5.44
N PRO A 278 19.76 -10.46 4.29
CA PRO A 278 19.99 -9.82 3.02
C PRO A 278 19.27 -8.47 2.92
N ALA A 279 19.79 -7.59 2.07
CA ALA A 279 19.34 -6.20 1.93
C ALA A 279 17.82 -6.08 1.58
N GLU A 280 17.31 -7.01 0.78
CA GLU A 280 15.91 -7.05 0.34
C GLU A 280 14.93 -7.27 1.50
N ARG A 281 15.39 -7.85 2.60
CA ARG A 281 14.61 -8.09 3.82
C ARG A 281 14.75 -6.98 4.85
N MET A 282 15.73 -6.11 4.68
CA MET A 282 16.01 -5.02 5.61
C MET A 282 15.19 -3.78 5.26
N LYS A 283 14.64 -3.12 6.29
CA LYS A 283 13.85 -1.89 6.11
C LYS A 283 14.60 -0.77 5.39
N MET A 284 15.93 -0.71 5.58
CA MET A 284 16.78 0.34 5.00
C MET A 284 17.45 -0.10 3.69
N GLY A 285 17.24 -1.36 3.24
CA GLY A 285 17.82 -1.86 2.00
C GLY A 285 19.32 -2.14 2.06
N GLU A 286 19.90 -2.28 3.27
CA GLU A 286 21.30 -2.63 3.49
C GLU A 286 21.36 -3.97 4.22
N ALA A 287 22.26 -4.88 3.77
CA ALA A 287 22.45 -6.17 4.43
C ALA A 287 22.96 -5.98 5.86
N HIS A 288 22.48 -6.84 6.79
CA HIS A 288 22.85 -6.77 8.18
C HIS A 288 23.44 -8.08 8.68
N ILE A 289 24.61 -8.01 9.32
CA ILE A 289 25.25 -9.15 9.97
C ILE A 289 24.95 -9.09 11.47
N VAL A 290 24.35 -10.16 11.99
CA VAL A 290 24.05 -10.33 13.42
C VAL A 290 25.00 -11.40 13.98
N PRO A 291 26.03 -11.04 14.78
CA PRO A 291 26.81 -12.02 15.48
C PRO A 291 25.94 -12.82 16.45
N LEU A 292 26.15 -14.14 16.51
CA LEU A 292 25.35 -15.02 17.34
C LEU A 292 26.16 -15.44 18.57
N SER A 293 25.58 -15.27 19.76
CA SER A 293 26.11 -15.82 21.00
C SER A 293 25.98 -17.35 21.06
N ALA A 294 26.70 -18.00 21.97
CA ALA A 294 26.61 -19.44 22.19
C ALA A 294 25.16 -19.88 22.49
N GLN A 295 24.41 -19.09 23.27
CA GLN A 295 23.02 -19.33 23.62
C GLN A 295 22.10 -19.26 22.40
N ALA A 296 22.27 -18.25 21.54
CA ALA A 296 21.51 -18.13 20.30
C ALA A 296 21.80 -19.31 19.35
N VAL A 297 23.04 -19.73 19.24
CA VAL A 297 23.44 -20.91 18.44
C VAL A 297 22.80 -22.19 18.98
N ALA A 298 22.77 -22.38 20.32
CA ALA A 298 22.17 -23.55 20.95
C ALA A 298 20.66 -23.64 20.59
N ILE A 299 19.91 -22.55 20.72
CA ILE A 299 18.47 -22.50 20.34
C ILE A 299 18.27 -22.88 18.87
N LEU A 300 19.09 -22.34 17.97
CA LEU A 300 18.97 -22.61 16.53
C LEU A 300 19.35 -24.07 16.18
N ARG A 301 20.36 -24.64 16.86
CA ARG A 301 20.74 -26.04 16.68
C ARG A 301 19.69 -27.02 17.18
N GLU A 302 19.04 -26.71 18.31
CA GLU A 302 17.90 -27.46 18.81
C GLU A 302 16.70 -27.44 17.87
N LEU A 303 16.43 -26.31 17.23
CA LEU A 303 15.32 -26.16 16.29
C LEU A 303 15.61 -26.80 14.92
N ARG A 304 16.86 -26.89 14.50
CA ARG A 304 17.25 -27.32 13.15
C ARG A 304 16.71 -28.70 12.75
N PRO A 305 16.69 -29.73 13.59
CA PRO A 305 16.07 -31.00 13.24
C PRO A 305 14.58 -30.91 12.93
N VAL A 306 13.88 -29.92 13.49
CA VAL A 306 12.43 -29.74 13.34
C VAL A 306 12.08 -29.00 12.06
N THR A 307 12.83 -27.95 11.71
CA THR A 307 12.49 -27.04 10.59
C THR A 307 13.57 -26.91 9.52
N GLY A 308 14.72 -27.53 9.70
CA GLY A 308 15.91 -27.34 8.84
C GLY A 308 15.80 -27.92 7.43
N SER A 309 14.80 -28.79 7.17
CA SER A 309 14.45 -29.24 5.83
C SER A 309 13.65 -28.24 5.01
N GLY A 310 13.10 -27.21 5.68
CA GLY A 310 12.33 -26.13 5.05
C GLY A 310 13.16 -24.86 4.83
N ARG A 311 12.53 -23.89 4.16
CA ARG A 311 13.15 -22.58 3.91
C ARG A 311 13.28 -21.74 5.19
N PHE A 312 12.19 -21.64 5.96
CA PHE A 312 12.10 -20.74 7.12
C PHE A 312 12.57 -21.42 8.41
N VAL A 313 13.30 -20.66 9.24
CA VAL A 313 13.65 -21.08 10.60
C VAL A 313 12.40 -21.23 11.46
N PHE A 314 11.46 -20.32 11.31
CA PHE A 314 10.20 -20.27 12.04
C PHE A 314 8.99 -20.35 11.08
N PRO A 315 8.68 -21.51 10.53
CA PRO A 315 7.52 -21.69 9.65
C PRO A 315 6.18 -21.54 10.42
N ALA A 316 5.15 -21.11 9.70
CA ALA A 316 3.79 -21.05 10.22
C ALA A 316 3.22 -22.47 10.43
N ILE A 317 2.32 -22.62 11.39
CA ILE A 317 1.57 -23.84 11.64
C ILE A 317 0.69 -24.14 10.40
N GLY A 318 0.63 -25.39 9.98
CA GLY A 318 -0.19 -25.83 8.84
C GLY A 318 0.53 -25.81 7.49
N GLY A 319 1.84 -25.56 7.44
CA GLY A 319 2.67 -25.68 6.24
C GLY A 319 2.49 -24.50 5.26
N GLY A 320 2.70 -24.75 3.97
CA GLY A 320 2.49 -23.77 2.91
C GLY A 320 3.64 -22.81 2.69
N GLY A 321 4.85 -23.11 3.20
CA GLY A 321 6.06 -22.34 2.91
C GLY A 321 6.00 -20.87 3.36
N ARG A 322 5.22 -20.57 4.40
CA ARG A 322 5.08 -19.21 4.97
C ARG A 322 5.77 -19.12 6.33
N PRO A 323 6.38 -17.97 6.68
CA PRO A 323 6.94 -17.72 8.00
C PRO A 323 5.82 -17.50 9.04
N LEU A 324 6.17 -17.46 10.33
CA LEU A 324 5.27 -17.05 11.41
C LEU A 324 4.55 -15.74 11.07
N SER A 325 3.30 -15.61 11.49
CA SER A 325 2.52 -14.38 11.29
C SER A 325 3.10 -13.21 12.10
N GLU A 326 2.79 -11.98 11.69
CA GLU A 326 3.27 -10.77 12.36
C GLU A 326 2.84 -10.68 13.84
N ASN A 327 1.71 -11.28 14.16
CA ASN A 327 1.13 -11.23 15.50
C ASN A 327 1.49 -12.43 16.39
N THR A 328 2.19 -13.44 15.86
CA THR A 328 2.45 -14.69 16.60
C THR A 328 3.23 -14.46 17.90
N LEU A 329 4.32 -13.69 17.84
CA LEU A 329 5.14 -13.40 19.03
C LEU A 329 4.36 -12.55 20.06
N ASN A 330 3.62 -11.54 19.59
CA ASN A 330 2.77 -10.75 20.48
C ASN A 330 1.66 -11.59 21.10
N GLY A 331 1.04 -12.48 20.34
CA GLY A 331 0.03 -13.43 20.84
C GLY A 331 0.62 -14.36 21.90
N ALA A 332 1.85 -14.84 21.72
CA ALA A 332 2.53 -15.67 22.68
C ALA A 332 2.85 -14.92 23.99
N LEU A 333 3.33 -13.66 23.89
CA LEU A 333 3.51 -12.80 25.07
C LEU A 333 2.20 -12.58 25.85
N ARG A 334 1.04 -12.42 25.13
CA ARG A 334 -0.29 -12.32 25.78
C ARG A 334 -0.63 -13.60 26.56
N ARG A 335 -0.33 -14.78 26.00
CA ARG A 335 -0.55 -16.08 26.71
C ARG A 335 0.30 -16.23 27.94
N LEU A 336 1.50 -15.64 27.93
CA LEU A 336 2.40 -15.57 29.11
C LEU A 336 1.95 -14.50 30.13
N GLY A 337 0.83 -13.82 29.92
CA GLY A 337 0.26 -12.83 30.85
C GLY A 337 0.74 -11.40 30.66
N TYR A 338 1.62 -11.12 29.70
CA TYR A 338 2.10 -9.75 29.45
C TYR A 338 1.14 -8.99 28.56
N SER A 339 0.53 -7.89 29.03
CA SER A 339 -0.36 -7.04 28.25
C SER A 339 0.39 -6.21 27.18
N SER A 340 -0.33 -5.61 26.22
CA SER A 340 0.26 -4.82 25.13
C SER A 340 0.95 -3.53 25.58
N ASP A 341 0.62 -3.05 26.72
CA ASP A 341 1.19 -1.87 27.39
C ASP A 341 2.35 -2.23 28.34
N GLN A 342 2.58 -3.50 28.61
CA GLN A 342 3.71 -4.00 29.37
C GLN A 342 4.85 -4.47 28.46
N MET A 343 4.56 -5.35 27.48
CA MET A 343 5.57 -5.93 26.61
C MET A 343 5.05 -6.22 25.21
N THR A 344 5.89 -5.95 24.22
CA THR A 344 5.69 -6.31 22.81
C THR A 344 6.93 -7.02 22.27
N ALA A 345 6.79 -7.72 21.14
CA ALA A 345 7.94 -8.33 20.45
C ALA A 345 9.00 -7.29 20.05
N HIS A 346 8.61 -6.02 19.80
CA HIS A 346 9.55 -4.92 19.56
C HIS A 346 10.25 -4.48 20.85
N GLY A 347 9.65 -4.72 22.00
CA GLY A 347 10.19 -4.39 23.31
C GLY A 347 11.53 -5.06 23.61
N PHE A 348 11.84 -6.24 23.04
CA PHE A 348 13.18 -6.87 23.20
C PHE A 348 14.31 -5.96 22.70
N ARG A 349 14.08 -5.16 21.67
CA ARG A 349 15.07 -4.18 21.18
C ARG A 349 15.24 -3.01 22.16
N SER A 350 14.13 -2.56 22.76
CA SER A 350 14.17 -1.52 23.79
C SER A 350 14.88 -2.01 25.06
N ILE A 351 14.64 -3.26 25.48
CA ILE A 351 15.37 -3.90 26.60
C ILE A 351 16.86 -3.88 26.31
N ALA A 352 17.29 -4.41 25.16
CA ALA A 352 18.69 -4.50 24.80
C ALA A 352 19.33 -3.10 24.71
N SER A 353 18.69 -2.15 24.01
CA SER A 353 19.18 -0.77 23.88
C SER A 353 19.34 -0.11 25.25
N THR A 354 18.34 -0.19 26.12
CA THR A 354 18.36 0.46 27.44
C THR A 354 19.43 -0.16 28.32
N LEU A 355 19.38 -1.48 28.52
CA LEU A 355 20.29 -2.13 29.47
C LEU A 355 21.76 -2.16 29.01
N LEU A 356 22.02 -2.25 27.70
CA LEU A 356 23.39 -2.13 27.19
C LEU A 356 23.94 -0.71 27.40
N ASN A 357 23.15 0.34 27.21
CA ASN A 357 23.55 1.73 27.50
C ASN A 357 23.81 1.92 29.01
N GLU A 358 22.91 1.42 29.89
CA GLU A 358 23.08 1.51 31.33
C GLU A 358 24.34 0.75 31.84
N ARG A 359 24.74 -0.30 31.12
CA ARG A 359 25.98 -1.05 31.39
C ARG A 359 27.23 -0.39 30.80
N GLY A 360 27.10 0.79 30.17
CA GLY A 360 28.23 1.54 29.64
C GLY A 360 28.82 0.97 28.33
N VAL A 361 28.05 0.14 27.59
CA VAL A 361 28.46 -0.35 26.28
C VAL A 361 28.49 0.81 25.29
N ASN A 362 29.52 0.85 24.43
CA ASN A 362 29.68 1.89 23.41
C ASN A 362 28.39 2.03 22.56
N PRO A 363 27.72 3.20 22.57
CA PRO A 363 26.47 3.43 21.86
C PRO A 363 26.54 3.12 20.35
N ASP A 364 27.71 3.34 19.72
CA ASP A 364 27.88 3.03 18.30
C ASP A 364 27.76 1.53 18.00
N LEU A 365 28.22 0.67 18.90
CA LEU A 365 28.06 -0.79 18.75
C LEU A 365 26.59 -1.19 18.86
N ILE A 366 25.87 -0.55 19.80
CA ILE A 366 24.44 -0.80 20.01
C ILE A 366 23.64 -0.37 18.77
N GLU A 367 23.89 0.84 18.26
CA GLU A 367 23.20 1.36 17.07
C GLU A 367 23.51 0.52 15.81
N LEU A 368 24.77 0.08 15.64
CA LEU A 368 25.16 -0.84 14.55
C LEU A 368 24.42 -2.18 14.67
N GLN A 369 24.31 -2.74 15.89
CA GLN A 369 23.60 -4.00 16.13
C GLN A 369 22.10 -3.87 15.92
N LEU A 370 21.52 -2.72 16.26
CA LEU A 370 20.11 -2.42 16.01
C LEU A 370 19.83 -2.13 14.52
N ALA A 371 20.84 -2.06 13.66
CA ALA A 371 20.71 -1.63 12.27
C ALA A 371 19.92 -0.30 12.15
N HIS A 372 20.26 0.66 13.00
CA HIS A 372 19.74 2.01 12.90
C HIS A 372 20.57 2.80 11.90
N ALA A 373 19.89 3.60 11.06
CA ALA A 373 20.60 4.50 10.17
C ALA A 373 21.33 5.59 10.99
N GLU A 374 22.61 5.83 10.66
CA GLU A 374 23.36 6.95 11.22
C GLU A 374 22.63 8.26 10.91
N ARG A 375 22.27 9.00 11.96
CA ARG A 375 21.54 10.28 11.82
C ARG A 375 22.41 11.40 11.26
N ASN A 376 23.69 11.34 11.51
CA ASN A 376 24.66 12.29 10.96
C ASN A 376 25.05 11.84 9.55
N LYS A 377 24.54 12.51 8.53
CA LYS A 377 24.78 12.19 7.13
C LYS A 377 26.28 12.24 6.74
N VAL A 378 27.06 13.13 7.37
CA VAL A 378 28.51 13.21 7.15
C VAL A 378 29.19 11.97 7.72
N ARG A 379 28.87 11.59 8.96
CA ARG A 379 29.40 10.38 9.59
C ARG A 379 28.98 9.12 8.83
N ALA A 380 27.75 9.02 8.36
CA ALA A 380 27.25 7.91 7.55
C ALA A 380 28.05 7.73 6.25
N ALA A 381 28.44 8.84 5.60
CA ALA A 381 29.20 8.80 4.34
C ALA A 381 30.62 8.24 4.50
N TYR A 382 31.24 8.44 5.67
CA TYR A 382 32.64 8.05 5.91
C TYR A 382 32.81 6.81 6.78
N ASN A 383 31.84 6.45 7.64
CA ASN A 383 31.96 5.33 8.57
C ASN A 383 31.16 4.11 8.09
N ARG A 384 31.79 3.22 7.33
CA ARG A 384 31.25 1.93 6.89
C ARG A 384 31.75 0.74 7.73
N ALA A 385 32.41 1.00 8.86
CA ALA A 385 32.96 -0.02 9.70
C ALA A 385 31.84 -0.84 10.39
N GLN A 386 31.85 -2.15 10.23
CA GLN A 386 30.87 -3.03 10.86
C GLN A 386 31.27 -3.45 12.29
N ARG A 387 32.50 -3.21 12.72
CA ARG A 387 33.05 -3.48 14.04
C ARG A 387 32.67 -4.89 14.57
N LEU A 388 32.77 -5.91 13.70
CA LEU A 388 32.24 -7.25 13.97
C LEU A 388 32.89 -7.95 15.18
N SER A 389 34.19 -7.76 15.41
CA SER A 389 34.86 -8.35 16.57
C SER A 389 34.30 -7.81 17.89
N GLU A 390 34.14 -6.49 17.99
CA GLU A 390 33.58 -5.82 19.16
C GLU A 390 32.10 -6.17 19.36
N ARG A 391 31.34 -6.23 18.27
CA ARG A 391 29.92 -6.66 18.32
C ARG A 391 29.77 -8.11 18.73
N ARG A 392 30.69 -9.02 18.34
CA ARG A 392 30.70 -10.42 18.82
C ARG A 392 30.91 -10.50 20.34
N ALA A 393 31.88 -9.76 20.86
CA ALA A 393 32.10 -9.68 22.30
C ALA A 393 30.84 -9.13 23.01
N MET A 394 30.32 -7.99 22.55
CA MET A 394 29.08 -7.40 23.08
C MET A 394 27.91 -8.37 23.09
N MET A 395 27.68 -9.11 22.00
CA MET A 395 26.57 -10.05 21.89
C MET A 395 26.71 -11.26 22.82
N GLN A 396 27.93 -11.72 23.07
CA GLN A 396 28.18 -12.78 24.05
C GLN A 396 27.98 -12.26 25.48
N ASP A 397 28.60 -11.12 25.84
CA ASP A 397 28.45 -10.49 27.16
C ASP A 397 26.94 -10.16 27.44
N TRP A 398 26.21 -9.74 26.44
CA TRP A 398 24.79 -9.52 26.56
C TRP A 398 24.01 -10.81 26.85
N ALA A 399 24.33 -11.88 26.16
CA ALA A 399 23.69 -13.17 26.36
C ALA A 399 23.99 -13.75 27.75
N ASP A 400 25.24 -13.65 28.23
CA ASP A 400 25.64 -14.08 29.56
C ASP A 400 24.96 -13.26 30.65
N TYR A 401 24.80 -11.96 30.42
CA TYR A 401 24.01 -11.09 31.29
C TYR A 401 22.53 -11.50 31.37
N LEU A 402 21.88 -11.79 30.24
CA LEU A 402 20.51 -12.30 30.24
C LEU A 402 20.39 -13.61 31.02
N ASP A 403 21.36 -14.52 30.89
CA ASP A 403 21.38 -15.76 31.63
C ASP A 403 21.54 -15.52 33.14
N SER A 404 22.36 -14.53 33.55
CA SER A 404 22.47 -14.13 34.95
C SER A 404 21.16 -13.61 35.52
N LEU A 405 20.41 -12.78 34.74
CA LEU A 405 19.07 -12.28 35.14
C LEU A 405 18.07 -13.43 35.26
N ARG A 406 18.14 -14.41 34.35
CA ARG A 406 17.30 -15.60 34.39
C ARG A 406 17.54 -16.46 35.62
N ALA A 407 18.81 -16.63 35.97
CA ALA A 407 19.24 -17.42 37.15
C ALA A 407 18.89 -16.74 38.49
N SER A 408 18.89 -15.40 38.51
CA SER A 408 18.56 -14.63 39.71
C SER A 408 17.09 -14.81 40.10
N ARG A 409 16.81 -15.56 41.15
CA ARG A 409 15.48 -15.60 41.77
C ARG A 409 15.38 -14.39 42.70
N THR A 410 14.45 -13.45 42.39
CA THR A 410 14.05 -12.45 43.37
C THR A 410 13.37 -13.21 44.52
N VAL A 411 14.06 -13.28 45.68
CA VAL A 411 13.44 -13.75 46.91
C VAL A 411 12.34 -12.71 47.19
N ALA A 412 11.08 -13.06 46.96
CA ALA A 412 9.96 -12.28 47.45
C ALA A 412 10.14 -12.18 48.95
N GLN A 413 10.43 -10.98 49.45
CA GLN A 413 10.36 -10.71 50.90
C GLN A 413 8.89 -10.97 51.27
N VAL A 414 8.64 -12.15 51.85
CA VAL A 414 7.43 -12.42 52.63
C VAL A 414 7.58 -11.54 53.85
N THR A 415 7.06 -10.33 53.79
CA THR A 415 6.83 -9.51 54.97
C THR A 415 5.71 -10.21 55.75
N THR A 416 6.10 -11.08 56.66
CA THR A 416 5.21 -11.60 57.68
C THR A 416 4.84 -10.37 58.53
N VAL A 417 3.64 -9.83 58.30
CA VAL A 417 3.03 -8.92 59.26
C VAL A 417 2.66 -9.79 60.46
N ALA A 418 3.50 -9.76 61.47
CA ALA A 418 3.14 -10.27 62.80
C ALA A 418 2.05 -9.35 63.36
N ALA A 419 0.96 -9.94 63.78
CA ALA A 419 -0.19 -9.33 64.43
C ALA A 419 0.14 -8.70 65.76
#